data_55e52cf18a0bf78dd817a6c5a4192e11
#
_entry.id   55e52cf18a0bf78dd817a6c5a4192e11
#
_cell.length_a   1.000
_cell.length_b   1.000
_cell.length_c   1.000
_cell.angle_alpha   90.00
_cell.angle_beta   90.00
_cell.angle_gamma   90.00
#
_symmetry.space_group_name_H-M   'P 1'
#
loop_
_entity.id
_entity.type
_entity.pdbx_description
1 polymer ?
#
loop_
_entity_poly.entity_id
_entity_poly.type
_entity_poly.pdbx_seq_one_letter_code
_entity_poly.pdbx_strand_id
1 'polypeptide(L)'
;VSVNIDALSGTSNSPIYTLVARTLTVPRAQVVLKVQRPIVFLTSEERSFGQTKSNDQISNRLRNLLANNGFEFTESKSSADLWFDVKADAEKGSISGSIFITYLTSVIKVAAVKEGKEIYATTLDRVKGYGLDYDKSSVDAYNKAIETLEKERMNELLNIVLQ
;
A
#
# COMPACT_ATOMS: atom_id res chain seq x y z
N VAL A 1 -22.85 -13.53 -8.17
CA VAL A 1 -23.98 -12.72 -8.68
C VAL A 1 -25.16 -13.65 -8.84
N SER A 2 -26.19 -13.52 -8.00
CA SER A 2 -27.45 -14.24 -8.17
C SER A 2 -28.41 -13.36 -8.97
N VAL A 3 -28.95 -13.88 -10.04
CA VAL A 3 -30.02 -13.19 -10.79
C VAL A 3 -31.32 -13.41 -10.01
N ASN A 4 -31.88 -12.33 -9.48
CA ASN A 4 -33.17 -12.39 -8.79
C ASN A 4 -34.29 -12.38 -9.83
N ILE A 5 -34.88 -13.56 -10.13
CA ILE A 5 -35.97 -13.71 -11.07
C ILE A 5 -37.30 -13.18 -10.51
N ASP A 6 -37.39 -13.09 -9.17
CA ASP A 6 -38.59 -12.54 -8.52
C ASP A 6 -38.80 -11.04 -8.81
N ALA A 7 -37.72 -10.31 -9.16
CA ALA A 7 -37.78 -8.91 -9.58
C ALA A 7 -38.45 -8.75 -10.97
N LEU A 8 -38.47 -9.78 -11.79
CA LEU A 8 -39.11 -9.77 -13.11
C LEU A 8 -40.59 -10.12 -13.01
N SER A 9 -41.04 -10.75 -11.92
CA SER A 9 -42.45 -11.13 -11.72
C SER A 9 -43.33 -10.00 -11.18
N GLY A 10 -42.72 -8.90 -10.71
CA GLY A 10 -43.41 -7.81 -10.00
C GLY A 10 -44.26 -6.90 -10.90
N THR A 11 -44.27 -7.08 -12.22
CA THR A 11 -44.96 -6.17 -13.16
C THR A 11 -46.10 -6.79 -13.96
N SER A 12 -46.40 -8.07 -13.79
CA SER A 12 -47.46 -8.73 -14.53
C SER A 12 -48.23 -9.77 -13.70
N ASN A 13 -49.48 -9.51 -13.42
CA ASN A 13 -50.42 -10.45 -12.77
C ASN A 13 -50.89 -11.59 -13.71
N SER A 14 -50.15 -11.89 -14.77
CA SER A 14 -50.54 -12.96 -15.70
C SER A 14 -50.16 -14.34 -15.13
N PRO A 15 -51.09 -15.29 -15.00
CA PRO A 15 -50.80 -16.65 -14.52
C PRO A 15 -49.80 -17.39 -15.42
N ILE A 16 -49.64 -17.00 -16.67
CA ILE A 16 -48.65 -17.58 -17.62
C ILE A 16 -47.21 -17.23 -17.18
N TYR A 17 -46.96 -15.99 -16.72
CA TYR A 17 -45.65 -15.59 -16.23
C TYR A 17 -45.25 -16.36 -14.97
N THR A 18 -46.19 -16.59 -14.07
CA THR A 18 -45.93 -17.37 -12.84
C THR A 18 -45.62 -18.83 -13.16
N LEU A 19 -46.25 -19.41 -14.17
CA LEU A 19 -46.00 -20.77 -14.59
C LEU A 19 -44.62 -20.91 -15.27
N VAL A 20 -44.25 -20.00 -16.15
CA VAL A 20 -42.97 -19.96 -16.85
C VAL A 20 -41.83 -19.73 -15.87
N ALA A 21 -41.97 -18.81 -14.91
CA ALA A 21 -40.95 -18.58 -13.88
C ALA A 21 -40.72 -19.78 -12.97
N ARG A 22 -41.71 -20.62 -12.73
CA ARG A 22 -41.58 -21.87 -11.96
C ARG A 22 -40.94 -23.03 -12.74
N THR A 23 -41.05 -23.02 -14.08
CA THR A 23 -40.49 -24.06 -14.94
C THR A 23 -39.09 -23.74 -15.48
N LEU A 24 -38.65 -22.48 -15.40
CA LEU A 24 -37.31 -22.07 -15.81
C LEU A 24 -36.29 -22.52 -14.76
N THR A 25 -35.62 -23.62 -14.99
CA THR A 25 -34.39 -23.98 -14.28
C THR A 25 -33.26 -23.08 -14.77
N VAL A 26 -32.98 -22.01 -14.01
CA VAL A 26 -31.79 -21.17 -14.28
C VAL A 26 -30.54 -21.98 -13.98
N PRO A 27 -29.67 -22.24 -14.98
CA PRO A 27 -28.43 -22.92 -14.72
C PRO A 27 -27.60 -22.08 -13.75
N ARG A 28 -27.26 -22.66 -12.61
CA ARG A 28 -26.34 -22.01 -11.64
C ARG A 28 -24.93 -22.14 -12.18
N ALA A 29 -24.37 -21.07 -12.69
CA ALA A 29 -22.94 -20.98 -13.00
C ALA A 29 -22.20 -20.62 -11.72
N GLN A 30 -21.31 -21.50 -11.27
CA GLN A 30 -20.42 -21.24 -10.17
C GLN A 30 -19.05 -20.82 -10.75
N VAL A 31 -18.70 -19.54 -10.58
CA VAL A 31 -17.40 -19.01 -10.99
C VAL A 31 -16.52 -18.96 -9.75
N VAL A 32 -15.46 -19.78 -9.74
CA VAL A 32 -14.43 -19.71 -8.70
C VAL A 32 -13.40 -18.67 -9.12
N LEU A 33 -13.44 -17.50 -8.48
CA LEU A 33 -12.42 -16.47 -8.66
C LEU A 33 -11.22 -16.83 -7.76
N LYS A 34 -10.10 -17.21 -8.36
CA LYS A 34 -8.85 -17.39 -7.65
C LYS A 34 -8.14 -16.04 -7.59
N VAL A 35 -8.26 -15.34 -6.47
CA VAL A 35 -7.51 -14.10 -6.23
C VAL A 35 -6.07 -14.49 -5.92
N GLN A 36 -5.15 -14.15 -6.82
CA GLN A 36 -3.71 -14.26 -6.53
C GLN A 36 -3.29 -13.07 -5.68
N ARG A 37 -2.54 -13.35 -4.63
CA ARG A 37 -1.93 -12.30 -3.80
C ARG A 37 -0.67 -11.80 -4.49
N PRO A 38 -0.49 -10.48 -4.64
CA PRO A 38 0.73 -9.95 -5.23
C PRO A 38 1.94 -10.29 -4.36
N ILE A 39 3.02 -10.72 -5.00
CA ILE A 39 4.29 -11.03 -4.34
C ILE A 39 5.21 -9.83 -4.46
N VAL A 40 5.72 -9.35 -3.32
CA VAL A 40 6.53 -8.15 -3.21
C VAL A 40 7.98 -8.50 -2.90
N PHE A 41 8.89 -7.92 -3.67
CA PHE A 41 10.28 -7.76 -3.30
C PHE A 41 10.50 -6.34 -2.79
N LEU A 42 11.03 -6.18 -1.58
CA LEU A 42 11.21 -4.88 -0.94
C LEU A 42 12.69 -4.64 -0.66
N THR A 43 13.22 -3.55 -1.19
CA THR A 43 14.55 -3.03 -0.89
C THR A 43 14.45 -1.72 -0.10
N SER A 44 15.39 -1.49 0.80
CA SER A 44 15.43 -0.26 1.58
C SER A 44 16.85 0.25 1.80
N GLU A 45 16.96 1.56 1.87
CA GLU A 45 18.16 2.28 2.28
C GLU A 45 17.73 3.48 3.13
N GLU A 46 17.77 3.31 4.43
CA GLU A 46 17.41 4.37 5.39
C GLU A 46 18.62 4.88 6.12
N ARG A 47 18.84 6.19 6.09
CA ARG A 47 20.01 6.86 6.66
C ARG A 47 19.61 7.94 7.67
N SER A 48 20.47 8.17 8.62
CA SER A 48 20.43 9.34 9.50
C SER A 48 21.82 9.93 9.60
N PHE A 49 21.94 11.20 9.21
CA PHE A 49 23.19 11.96 9.31
C PHE A 49 24.36 11.29 8.60
N GLY A 50 24.11 10.72 7.41
CA GLY A 50 25.11 10.02 6.60
C GLY A 50 25.40 8.58 7.03
N GLN A 51 24.77 8.09 8.10
CA GLN A 51 24.94 6.72 8.58
C GLN A 51 23.72 5.88 8.24
N THR A 52 23.94 4.67 7.73
CA THR A 52 22.88 3.69 7.49
C THR A 52 22.29 3.25 8.83
N LYS A 53 20.95 3.23 8.91
CA LYS A 53 20.27 2.77 10.12
C LYS A 53 20.32 1.26 10.21
N SER A 54 20.45 0.76 11.42
CA SER A 54 20.38 -0.68 11.71
C SER A 54 18.95 -1.21 11.71
N ASN A 55 17.97 -0.32 11.77
CA ASN A 55 16.55 -0.66 11.75
C ASN A 55 15.82 0.29 10.80
N ASP A 56 15.35 -0.25 9.69
CA ASP A 56 14.62 0.46 8.64
C ASP A 56 13.18 0.66 9.07
N GLN A 57 12.85 1.86 9.55
CA GLN A 57 11.55 2.15 10.16
C GLN A 57 10.41 2.26 9.13
N ILE A 58 10.66 2.99 8.02
CA ILE A 58 9.65 3.19 6.98
C ILE A 58 9.37 1.89 6.25
N SER A 59 10.40 1.15 5.85
CA SER A 59 10.24 -0.11 5.11
C SER A 59 9.60 -1.20 5.96
N ASN A 60 9.95 -1.31 7.24
CA ASN A 60 9.30 -2.24 8.16
C ASN A 60 7.82 -1.90 8.34
N ARG A 61 7.48 -0.62 8.46
CA ARG A 61 6.07 -0.22 8.56
C ARG A 61 5.32 -0.47 7.27
N LEU A 62 5.91 -0.16 6.12
CA LEU A 62 5.35 -0.44 4.81
C LEU A 62 5.12 -1.94 4.61
N ARG A 63 6.09 -2.79 4.99
CA ARG A 63 5.95 -4.25 4.97
C ARG A 63 4.74 -4.72 5.78
N ASN A 64 4.56 -4.20 6.99
CA ASN A 64 3.42 -4.55 7.84
C ASN A 64 2.08 -4.11 7.23
N LEU A 65 2.02 -2.91 6.66
CA LEU A 65 0.81 -2.40 5.99
C LEU A 65 0.45 -3.23 4.76
N LEU A 66 1.41 -3.58 3.92
CA LEU A 66 1.20 -4.42 2.75
C LEU A 66 0.78 -5.84 3.15
N ALA A 67 1.42 -6.45 4.16
CA ALA A 67 1.04 -7.77 4.67
C ALA A 67 -0.41 -7.80 5.18
N ASN A 68 -0.84 -6.77 5.90
CA ASN A 68 -2.22 -6.63 6.37
C ASN A 68 -3.23 -6.47 5.22
N ASN A 69 -2.78 -6.01 4.05
CA ASN A 69 -3.58 -5.92 2.82
C ASN A 69 -3.43 -7.15 1.90
N GLY A 70 -2.84 -8.23 2.40
CA GLY A 70 -2.80 -9.52 1.72
C GLY A 70 -1.64 -9.71 0.75
N PHE A 71 -0.62 -8.85 0.77
CA PHE A 71 0.59 -9.04 -0.02
C PHE A 71 1.51 -10.10 0.62
N GLU A 72 2.17 -10.87 -0.22
CA GLU A 72 3.20 -11.83 0.17
C GLU A 72 4.59 -11.27 -0.15
N PHE A 73 5.63 -11.72 0.57
CA PHE A 73 7.00 -11.21 0.40
C PHE A 73 7.95 -12.30 -0.06
N THR A 74 8.92 -11.90 -0.89
CA THR A 74 10.00 -12.77 -1.35
C THR A 74 11.35 -12.05 -1.23
N GLU A 75 12.40 -12.85 -1.07
CA GLU A 75 13.79 -12.37 -1.08
C GLU A 75 14.40 -12.34 -2.50
N SER A 76 13.67 -12.85 -3.50
CA SER A 76 14.13 -12.89 -4.89
C SER A 76 13.31 -11.94 -5.75
N LYS A 77 13.97 -10.94 -6.34
CA LYS A 77 13.34 -9.99 -7.25
C LYS A 77 12.69 -10.68 -8.47
N SER A 78 13.30 -11.75 -8.99
CA SER A 78 12.77 -12.48 -10.15
C SER A 78 11.47 -13.24 -9.87
N SER A 79 11.17 -13.51 -8.59
CA SER A 79 9.95 -14.21 -8.16
C SER A 79 8.85 -13.26 -7.72
N ALA A 80 9.11 -11.94 -7.74
CA ALA A 80 8.16 -10.93 -7.34
C ALA A 80 7.31 -10.44 -8.52
N ASP A 81 6.09 -10.01 -8.22
CA ASP A 81 5.25 -9.25 -9.14
C ASP A 81 5.58 -7.77 -9.06
N LEU A 82 5.85 -7.28 -7.85
CA LEU A 82 6.13 -5.88 -7.54
C LEU A 82 7.47 -5.73 -6.83
N TRP A 83 8.20 -4.69 -7.20
CA TRP A 83 9.41 -4.26 -6.49
C TRP A 83 9.18 -2.89 -5.86
N PHE A 84 9.32 -2.86 -4.54
CA PHE A 84 9.31 -1.64 -3.74
C PHE A 84 10.74 -1.23 -3.41
N ASP A 85 11.12 0.00 -3.73
CA ASP A 85 12.40 0.61 -3.37
C ASP A 85 12.14 1.81 -2.46
N VAL A 86 12.60 1.69 -1.20
CA VAL A 86 12.42 2.71 -0.16
C VAL A 86 13.76 3.34 0.13
N LYS A 87 13.85 4.65 -0.06
CA LYS A 87 15.02 5.44 0.31
C LYS A 87 14.61 6.55 1.27
N ALA A 88 15.36 6.72 2.34
CA ALA A 88 15.12 7.80 3.28
C ALA A 88 16.45 8.33 3.83
N ASP A 89 16.55 9.64 3.96
CA ASP A 89 17.72 10.30 4.54
C ASP A 89 17.29 11.43 5.45
N ALA A 90 17.81 11.41 6.67
CA ALA A 90 17.56 12.43 7.69
C ALA A 90 18.81 13.32 7.83
N GLU A 91 18.64 14.60 7.59
CA GLU A 91 19.68 15.62 7.66
C GLU A 91 19.53 16.48 8.91
N LYS A 92 20.65 16.91 9.48
CA LYS A 92 20.65 17.85 10.58
C LYS A 92 20.17 19.22 10.14
N GLY A 93 19.16 19.72 10.81
CA GLY A 93 18.67 21.07 10.64
C GLY A 93 19.23 22.05 11.68
N SER A 94 18.54 23.15 11.90
CA SER A 94 18.89 24.17 12.86
C SER A 94 18.61 23.74 14.31
N ILE A 95 19.27 24.42 15.23
CA ILE A 95 18.97 24.34 16.67
C ILE A 95 18.25 25.64 17.05
N SER A 96 17.11 25.52 17.72
CA SER A 96 16.32 26.65 18.21
C SER A 96 16.16 26.54 19.72
N GLY A 97 16.91 27.33 20.47
CA GLY A 97 17.03 27.17 21.92
C GLY A 97 17.60 25.79 22.28
N SER A 98 16.84 24.96 22.99
CA SER A 98 17.20 23.59 23.35
C SER A 98 16.57 22.54 22.42
N ILE A 99 15.92 22.97 21.31
CA ILE A 99 15.25 22.06 20.37
C ILE A 99 16.13 21.86 19.15
N PHE A 100 16.44 20.61 18.86
CA PHE A 100 17.13 20.16 17.65
C PHE A 100 16.10 19.85 16.57
N ILE A 101 16.35 20.32 15.34
CA ILE A 101 15.48 20.08 14.21
C ILE A 101 16.19 19.15 13.23
N THR A 102 15.48 18.16 12.74
CA THR A 102 15.92 17.26 11.68
C THR A 102 14.95 17.34 10.50
N TYR A 103 15.47 17.24 9.29
CA TYR A 103 14.67 17.17 8.06
C TYR A 103 14.85 15.77 7.45
N LEU A 104 13.76 15.07 7.23
CA LEU A 104 13.74 13.77 6.58
C LEU A 104 13.16 13.89 5.18
N THR A 105 13.86 13.38 4.17
CA THR A 105 13.33 13.16 2.84
C THR A 105 13.23 11.66 2.60
N SER A 106 12.07 11.18 2.17
CA SER A 106 11.84 9.78 1.83
C SER A 106 11.24 9.65 0.45
N VAL A 107 11.75 8.70 -0.33
CA VAL A 107 11.26 8.35 -1.66
C VAL A 107 10.85 6.89 -1.65
N ILE A 108 9.64 6.61 -2.09
CA ILE A 108 9.14 5.25 -2.25
C ILE A 108 8.77 5.08 -3.72
N LYS A 109 9.38 4.09 -4.38
CA LYS A 109 9.10 3.73 -5.77
C LYS A 109 8.54 2.32 -5.83
N VAL A 110 7.62 2.11 -6.74
CA VAL A 110 7.05 0.80 -7.03
C VAL A 110 7.14 0.52 -8.51
N ALA A 111 7.68 -0.64 -8.85
CA ALA A 111 7.78 -1.09 -10.23
C ALA A 111 7.14 -2.47 -10.40
N ALA A 112 6.45 -2.68 -11.51
CA ALA A 112 6.03 -4.00 -11.97
C ALA A 112 7.25 -4.77 -12.49
N VAL A 113 7.59 -5.88 -11.83
CA VAL A 113 8.86 -6.60 -12.11
C VAL A 113 8.88 -7.17 -13.52
N LYS A 114 7.77 -7.79 -13.96
CA LYS A 114 7.65 -8.42 -15.28
C LYS A 114 7.74 -7.42 -16.43
N GLU A 115 7.24 -6.22 -16.21
CA GLU A 115 7.20 -5.16 -17.23
C GLU A 115 8.44 -4.25 -17.18
N GLY A 116 9.19 -4.29 -16.07
CA GLY A 116 10.32 -3.40 -15.82
C GLY A 116 9.93 -1.92 -15.72
N LYS A 117 8.64 -1.63 -15.46
CA LYS A 117 8.07 -0.28 -15.49
C LYS A 117 7.78 0.22 -14.08
N GLU A 118 8.19 1.45 -13.77
CA GLU A 118 7.75 2.16 -12.58
C GLU A 118 6.26 2.49 -12.72
N ILE A 119 5.45 2.06 -11.75
CA ILE A 119 4.00 2.25 -11.74
C ILE A 119 3.55 3.26 -10.70
N TYR A 120 4.38 3.50 -9.69
CA TYR A 120 4.10 4.48 -8.64
C TYR A 120 5.41 5.06 -8.07
N ALA A 121 5.39 6.35 -7.77
CA ALA A 121 6.44 6.99 -6.99
C ALA A 121 5.84 8.07 -6.09
N THR A 122 6.30 8.15 -4.86
CA THR A 122 5.94 9.23 -3.94
C THR A 122 7.16 9.72 -3.18
N THR A 123 7.18 11.01 -2.91
CA THR A 123 8.24 11.65 -2.12
C THR A 123 7.61 12.38 -0.94
N LEU A 124 8.13 12.13 0.24
CA LEU A 124 7.89 12.92 1.44
C LEU A 124 9.11 13.82 1.61
N ASP A 125 8.97 15.09 1.24
CA ASP A 125 10.08 16.03 1.23
C ASP A 125 10.13 16.84 2.53
N ARG A 126 11.33 16.90 3.12
CA ARG A 126 11.67 17.74 4.27
C ARG A 126 10.69 17.65 5.46
N VAL A 127 10.29 16.42 5.81
CA VAL A 127 9.50 16.17 7.01
C VAL A 127 10.29 16.59 8.25
N LYS A 128 9.74 17.52 9.02
CA LYS A 128 10.41 18.11 10.19
C LYS A 128 10.22 17.26 11.44
N GLY A 129 11.32 16.83 12.03
CA GLY A 129 11.35 16.24 13.36
C GLY A 129 11.93 17.20 14.39
N TYR A 130 11.48 17.07 15.61
CA TYR A 130 11.91 17.89 16.76
C TYR A 130 12.34 17.00 17.91
N GLY A 131 13.40 17.36 18.61
CA GLY A 131 13.92 16.59 19.74
C GLY A 131 14.84 17.40 20.63
N LEU A 132 15.23 16.83 21.78
CA LEU A 132 16.22 17.41 22.69
C LEU A 132 17.66 17.16 22.26
N ASP A 133 17.83 16.32 21.24
CA ASP A 133 19.07 16.03 20.53
C ASP A 133 18.73 15.63 19.08
N TYR A 134 19.77 15.46 18.24
CA TYR A 134 19.57 15.07 16.84
C TYR A 134 18.99 13.66 16.69
N ASP A 135 19.34 12.71 17.55
CA ASP A 135 18.85 11.35 17.47
C ASP A 135 17.33 11.30 17.72
N LYS A 136 16.85 11.99 18.76
CA LYS A 136 15.43 12.11 19.07
C LYS A 136 14.66 12.87 17.99
N SER A 137 15.24 13.94 17.45
CA SER A 137 14.61 14.69 16.36
C SER A 137 14.54 13.88 15.06
N SER A 138 15.53 13.02 14.79
CA SER A 138 15.49 12.08 13.67
C SER A 138 14.36 11.05 13.84
N VAL A 139 14.25 10.45 15.03
CA VAL A 139 13.15 9.49 15.33
C VAL A 139 11.77 10.15 15.13
N ASP A 140 11.60 11.38 15.60
CA ASP A 140 10.36 12.13 15.42
C ASP A 140 10.07 12.41 13.92
N ALA A 141 11.10 12.76 13.12
CA ALA A 141 10.95 12.94 11.68
C ALA A 141 10.49 11.65 10.97
N TYR A 142 11.10 10.52 11.30
CA TYR A 142 10.71 9.20 10.77
C TYR A 142 9.28 8.83 11.16
N ASN A 143 8.88 9.03 12.42
CA ASN A 143 7.52 8.75 12.88
C ASN A 143 6.48 9.59 12.12
N LYS A 144 6.75 10.89 11.91
CA LYS A 144 5.86 11.75 11.13
C LYS A 144 5.78 11.38 9.66
N ALA A 145 6.91 10.96 9.07
CA ALA A 145 6.91 10.46 7.70
C ALA A 145 6.06 9.19 7.55
N ILE A 146 6.17 8.25 8.50
CA ILE A 146 5.34 7.05 8.55
C ILE A 146 3.86 7.42 8.68
N GLU A 147 3.53 8.35 9.58
CA GLU A 147 2.15 8.80 9.78
C GLU A 147 1.56 9.43 8.51
N THR A 148 2.34 10.27 7.81
CA THR A 148 1.95 10.87 6.54
C THR A 148 1.77 9.81 5.46
N LEU A 149 2.68 8.83 5.36
CA LEU A 149 2.57 7.71 4.44
C LEU A 149 1.26 6.94 4.65
N GLU A 150 0.94 6.62 5.89
CA GLU A 150 -0.26 5.86 6.24
C GLU A 150 -1.56 6.60 5.93
N LYS A 151 -1.63 7.87 6.31
CA LYS A 151 -2.86 8.65 6.22
C LYS A 151 -3.14 9.17 4.82
N GLU A 152 -2.09 9.56 4.09
CA GLU A 152 -2.23 10.32 2.85
C GLU A 152 -1.87 9.53 1.59
N ARG A 153 -0.92 8.59 1.66
CA ARG A 153 -0.36 7.92 0.48
C ARG A 153 -0.75 6.47 0.32
N MET A 154 -1.08 5.79 1.43
CA MET A 154 -1.31 4.35 1.39
C MET A 154 -2.51 3.94 0.54
N ASN A 155 -3.60 4.69 0.62
CA ASN A 155 -4.79 4.41 -0.18
C ASN A 155 -4.53 4.57 -1.68
N GLU A 156 -3.81 5.62 -2.08
CA GLU A 156 -3.41 5.86 -3.46
C GLU A 156 -2.51 4.72 -3.97
N LEU A 157 -1.49 4.36 -3.18
CA LEU A 157 -0.58 3.28 -3.48
C LEU A 157 -1.32 1.95 -3.68
N LEU A 158 -2.18 1.57 -2.74
CA LEU A 158 -2.96 0.33 -2.83
C LEU A 158 -3.88 0.31 -4.05
N ASN A 159 -4.53 1.42 -4.37
CA ASN A 159 -5.38 1.52 -5.56
C ASN A 159 -4.60 1.30 -6.86
N ILE A 160 -3.35 1.74 -6.94
CA ILE A 160 -2.52 1.56 -8.13
C ILE A 160 -1.99 0.14 -8.25
N VAL A 161 -1.52 -0.44 -7.14
CA VAL A 161 -0.86 -1.76 -7.17
C VAL A 161 -1.84 -2.94 -7.17
N LEU A 162 -3.14 -2.72 -6.90
CA LEU A 162 -4.20 -3.74 -6.92
C LEU A 162 -5.07 -3.67 -8.18
N GLN A 163 -4.80 -2.74 -9.10
CA GLN A 163 -5.45 -2.68 -10.42
C GLN A 163 -4.78 -3.65 -11.40
#